data_280b66ea7a12f7e728b3c45389256b6b
#
_entry.id   280b66ea7a12f7e728b3c45389256b6b
#
_cell.length_a   1.000
_cell.length_b   1.000
_cell.length_c   1.000
_cell.angle_alpha   90.00
_cell.angle_beta   90.00
_cell.angle_gamma   90.00
#
_symmetry.space_group_name_H-M   'P 1'
#
loop_
_entity.id
_entity.type
_entity.pdbx_description
1 polymer ?
#
loop_
_entity_poly.entity_id
_entity_poly.type
_entity_poly.pdbx_seq_one_letter_code
_entity_poly.pdbx_strand_id
1 'polypeptide(L)'
;IPDDPGFYEKFYFTPGDLGFTPIDTSVGRLGVLVCWDQWYPEAARLMALAGAELLLYPTAIGWDPDDVQDEKNRQRDAWVLSHRGHAVANGVPVLSCNRVGHEASPLGASGINFWGNSHVLGPQGEFIAEAGTDPTLLVCEIDLQRSEHVRRIWPFLRDRRIDAYGDLLKRYID
;
A
#
# COMPACT_ATOMS: atom_id res chain seq x y z
N ILE A 1 -1.27 8.65 9.59
CA ILE A 1 -1.72 9.93 9.00
C ILE A 1 -0.50 10.83 8.88
N PRO A 2 -0.13 11.31 7.67
CA PRO A 2 1.03 12.18 7.47
C PRO A 2 0.84 13.58 8.06
N ASP A 3 1.94 14.28 8.30
CA ASP A 3 2.01 15.65 8.77
C ASP A 3 3.29 16.32 8.26
N ASP A 4 3.49 16.21 6.96
CA ASP A 4 4.68 16.68 6.27
C ASP A 4 4.32 17.81 5.29
N PRO A 5 5.28 18.64 4.86
CA PRO A 5 5.01 19.68 3.88
C PRO A 5 4.26 19.16 2.65
N GLY A 6 3.11 19.76 2.35
CA GLY A 6 2.20 19.33 1.29
C GLY A 6 1.17 18.28 1.68
N PHE A 7 1.32 17.62 2.84
CA PHE A 7 0.42 16.55 3.31
C PHE A 7 0.04 16.79 4.79
N TYR A 8 -0.80 17.78 5.03
CA TYR A 8 -1.22 18.19 6.38
C TYR A 8 -2.50 17.49 6.83
N GLU A 9 -2.60 16.17 6.60
CA GLU A 9 -3.80 15.38 6.84
C GLU A 9 -4.21 15.35 8.32
N LYS A 10 -3.27 15.46 9.24
CA LYS A 10 -3.60 15.53 10.68
C LYS A 10 -4.47 16.73 11.07
N PHE A 11 -4.49 17.78 10.26
CA PHE A 11 -5.39 18.91 10.46
C PHE A 11 -6.86 18.52 10.19
N TYR A 12 -7.09 17.58 9.28
CA TYR A 12 -8.42 17.21 8.82
C TYR A 12 -8.91 15.88 9.38
N PHE A 13 -8.00 14.95 9.70
CA PHE A 13 -8.33 13.57 10.04
C PHE A 13 -7.75 13.15 11.38
N THR A 14 -8.52 12.31 12.06
CA THR A 14 -8.11 11.58 13.27
C THR A 14 -7.82 10.13 12.90
N PRO A 15 -6.86 9.45 13.55
CA PRO A 15 -6.70 8.01 13.39
C PRO A 15 -8.01 7.26 13.65
N GLY A 16 -8.31 6.26 12.80
CA GLY A 16 -9.47 5.41 13.00
C GLY A 16 -9.36 4.57 14.29
N ASP A 17 -10.48 4.22 14.87
CA ASP A 17 -10.62 3.46 16.12
C ASP A 17 -11.21 2.04 15.91
N LEU A 18 -11.50 1.66 14.67
CA LEU A 18 -12.08 0.35 14.33
C LEU A 18 -11.05 -0.77 14.17
N GLY A 19 -9.75 -0.43 14.25
CA GLY A 19 -8.64 -1.35 13.99
C GLY A 19 -8.53 -1.73 12.50
N PHE A 20 -7.74 -2.77 12.24
CA PHE A 20 -7.46 -3.26 10.87
C PHE A 20 -8.32 -4.51 10.58
N THR A 21 -9.57 -4.28 10.22
CA THR A 21 -10.56 -5.34 9.96
C THR A 21 -10.97 -5.34 8.50
N PRO A 22 -10.78 -6.45 7.78
CA PRO A 22 -11.24 -6.58 6.39
C PRO A 22 -12.77 -6.51 6.28
N ILE A 23 -13.24 -6.09 5.13
CA ILE A 23 -14.65 -5.92 4.79
C ILE A 23 -15.10 -7.11 3.94
N ASP A 24 -16.15 -7.81 4.38
CA ASP A 24 -16.77 -8.86 3.59
C ASP A 24 -17.62 -8.26 2.48
N THR A 25 -17.37 -8.68 1.24
CA THR A 25 -18.07 -8.23 0.04
C THR A 25 -18.52 -9.40 -0.81
N SER A 26 -19.36 -9.15 -1.82
CA SER A 26 -19.80 -10.18 -2.77
C SER A 26 -18.68 -10.72 -3.67
N VAL A 27 -17.52 -10.06 -3.69
CA VAL A 27 -16.35 -10.41 -4.54
C VAL A 27 -15.14 -10.88 -3.74
N GLY A 28 -15.27 -11.05 -2.43
CA GLY A 28 -14.22 -11.48 -1.54
C GLY A 28 -14.06 -10.58 -0.32
N ARG A 29 -13.12 -10.94 0.54
CA ARG A 29 -12.81 -10.21 1.78
C ARG A 29 -11.69 -9.21 1.53
N LEU A 30 -12.00 -7.91 1.58
CA LEU A 30 -11.13 -6.82 1.17
C LEU A 30 -10.48 -6.13 2.38
N GLY A 31 -9.16 -6.05 2.38
CA GLY A 31 -8.39 -5.23 3.31
C GLY A 31 -8.14 -3.85 2.71
N VAL A 32 -8.83 -2.83 3.18
CA VAL A 32 -8.68 -1.45 2.69
C VAL A 32 -7.76 -0.67 3.63
N LEU A 33 -6.66 -0.16 3.08
CA LEU A 33 -5.62 0.58 3.79
C LEU A 33 -5.36 1.88 3.02
N VAL A 34 -5.61 3.03 3.65
CA VAL A 34 -5.65 4.31 2.93
C VAL A 34 -4.28 4.99 2.94
N CYS A 35 -3.76 5.29 1.75
CA CYS A 35 -2.62 6.19 1.50
C CYS A 35 -1.41 5.88 2.40
N TRP A 36 -1.19 6.63 3.48
CA TRP A 36 -0.03 6.51 4.37
C TRP A 36 0.13 5.11 4.98
N ASP A 37 -0.97 4.36 5.14
CA ASP A 37 -0.96 2.97 5.63
C ASP A 37 -0.10 2.04 4.75
N GLN A 38 0.10 2.40 3.49
CA GLN A 38 0.89 1.63 2.51
C GLN A 38 2.37 1.47 2.90
N TRP A 39 2.88 2.31 3.81
CA TRP A 39 4.27 2.25 4.26
C TRP A 39 4.50 1.28 5.43
N TYR A 40 3.42 0.82 6.09
CA TYR A 40 3.49 0.06 7.33
C TYR A 40 3.14 -1.43 7.10
N PRO A 41 4.13 -2.34 7.20
CA PRO A 41 3.91 -3.77 7.02
C PRO A 41 2.98 -4.37 8.08
N GLU A 42 2.88 -3.76 9.27
CA GLU A 42 2.01 -4.20 10.35
C GLU A 42 0.54 -4.17 9.96
N ALA A 43 0.09 -3.10 9.29
CA ALA A 43 -1.29 -2.96 8.85
C ALA A 43 -1.66 -4.03 7.81
N ALA A 44 -0.81 -4.22 6.79
CA ALA A 44 -0.97 -5.26 5.79
C ALA A 44 -1.01 -6.67 6.43
N ARG A 45 -0.15 -6.90 7.43
CA ARG A 45 -0.10 -8.17 8.16
C ARG A 45 -1.37 -8.42 8.95
N LEU A 46 -1.88 -7.42 9.66
CA LEU A 46 -3.11 -7.54 10.43
C LEU A 46 -4.31 -7.84 9.53
N MET A 47 -4.44 -7.16 8.39
CA MET A 47 -5.48 -7.45 7.40
C MET A 47 -5.38 -8.89 6.87
N ALA A 48 -4.18 -9.35 6.53
CA ALA A 48 -3.97 -10.71 6.03
C ALA A 48 -4.27 -11.78 7.10
N LEU A 49 -3.89 -11.54 8.36
CA LEU A 49 -4.20 -12.43 9.49
C LEU A 49 -5.69 -12.47 9.80
N ALA A 50 -6.41 -11.38 9.57
CA ALA A 50 -7.86 -11.31 9.68
C ALA A 50 -8.59 -11.88 8.46
N GLY A 51 -7.86 -12.44 7.47
CA GLY A 51 -8.42 -13.17 6.34
C GLY A 51 -8.70 -12.30 5.11
N ALA A 52 -8.06 -11.14 4.97
CA ALA A 52 -8.13 -10.40 3.70
C ALA A 52 -7.61 -11.25 2.53
N GLU A 53 -8.37 -11.27 1.45
CA GLU A 53 -8.05 -11.97 0.20
C GLU A 53 -7.40 -11.04 -0.83
N LEU A 54 -7.56 -9.72 -0.65
CA LEU A 54 -7.01 -8.66 -1.48
C LEU A 54 -6.74 -7.43 -0.60
N LEU A 55 -5.59 -6.79 -0.78
CA LEU A 55 -5.29 -5.50 -0.15
C LEU A 55 -5.50 -4.36 -1.16
N LEU A 56 -6.22 -3.32 -0.74
CA LEU A 56 -6.51 -2.14 -1.54
C LEU A 56 -5.88 -0.91 -0.90
N TYR A 57 -5.12 -0.15 -1.71
CA TYR A 57 -4.48 1.09 -1.31
C TYR A 57 -4.94 2.26 -2.20
N PRO A 58 -6.09 2.89 -1.90
CA PRO A 58 -6.40 4.18 -2.50
C PRO A 58 -5.44 5.23 -1.96
N THR A 59 -4.78 5.98 -2.84
CA THR A 59 -3.71 6.90 -2.45
C THR A 59 -3.61 8.13 -3.33
N ALA A 60 -2.96 9.17 -2.82
CA ALA A 60 -2.57 10.37 -3.52
C ALA A 60 -1.13 10.71 -3.13
N ILE A 61 -0.16 10.12 -3.83
CA ILE A 61 1.27 10.32 -3.59
C ILE A 61 1.96 10.78 -4.88
N GLY A 62 2.92 11.68 -4.72
CA GLY A 62 3.62 12.30 -5.83
C GLY A 62 4.99 12.84 -5.42
N TRP A 63 5.63 13.51 -6.36
CA TRP A 63 6.93 14.15 -6.18
C TRP A 63 6.77 15.64 -5.88
N ASP A 64 7.72 16.20 -5.17
CA ASP A 64 8.02 17.61 -5.27
C ASP A 64 8.52 17.88 -6.71
N PRO A 65 7.91 18.84 -7.45
CA PRO A 65 8.36 19.18 -8.79
C PRO A 65 9.85 19.54 -8.87
N ASP A 66 10.43 20.08 -7.80
CA ASP A 66 11.82 20.56 -7.74
C ASP A 66 12.84 19.46 -7.41
N ASP A 67 12.37 18.25 -7.02
CA ASP A 67 13.27 17.11 -6.82
C ASP A 67 14.02 16.73 -8.09
N VAL A 68 15.28 16.33 -7.95
CA VAL A 68 16.07 15.79 -9.06
C VAL A 68 15.52 14.42 -9.50
N GLN A 69 15.72 14.08 -10.77
CA GLN A 69 15.12 12.88 -11.37
C GLN A 69 15.52 11.57 -10.65
N ASP A 70 16.76 11.48 -10.17
CA ASP A 70 17.22 10.29 -9.42
C ASP A 70 16.48 10.13 -8.10
N GLU A 71 16.14 11.24 -7.43
CA GLU A 71 15.34 11.19 -6.20
C GLU A 71 13.89 10.78 -6.49
N LYS A 72 13.29 11.36 -7.53
CA LYS A 72 11.97 10.97 -8.01
C LYS A 72 11.86 9.48 -8.30
N ASN A 73 12.88 8.91 -8.95
CA ASN A 73 12.94 7.47 -9.23
C ASN A 73 13.04 6.65 -7.93
N ARG A 74 13.92 7.03 -7.00
CA ARG A 74 14.06 6.33 -5.72
C ARG A 74 12.78 6.32 -4.91
N GLN A 75 12.07 7.45 -4.83
CA GLN A 75 10.82 7.57 -4.08
C GLN A 75 9.73 6.63 -4.66
N ARG A 76 9.53 6.68 -5.98
CA ARG A 76 8.56 5.81 -6.66
C ARG A 76 8.94 4.34 -6.51
N ASP A 77 10.20 3.99 -6.70
CA ASP A 77 10.66 2.59 -6.62
C ASP A 77 10.53 2.04 -5.19
N ALA A 78 10.80 2.84 -4.17
CA ALA A 78 10.56 2.48 -2.76
C ALA A 78 9.08 2.22 -2.48
N TRP A 79 8.18 3.04 -3.05
CA TRP A 79 6.74 2.87 -2.94
C TRP A 79 6.26 1.56 -3.57
N VAL A 80 6.67 1.27 -4.80
CA VAL A 80 6.35 0.00 -5.49
C VAL A 80 6.93 -1.19 -4.72
N LEU A 81 8.17 -1.07 -4.23
CA LEU A 81 8.82 -2.12 -3.45
C LEU A 81 8.07 -2.43 -2.15
N SER A 82 7.55 -1.41 -1.47
CA SER A 82 6.72 -1.58 -0.27
C SER A 82 5.48 -2.44 -0.58
N HIS A 83 4.72 -2.12 -1.63
CA HIS A 83 3.56 -2.90 -2.03
C HIS A 83 3.91 -4.34 -2.42
N ARG A 84 4.99 -4.54 -3.18
CA ARG A 84 5.50 -5.87 -3.51
C ARG A 84 5.89 -6.65 -2.27
N GLY A 85 6.52 -5.99 -1.30
CA GLY A 85 6.83 -6.56 0.02
C GLY A 85 5.58 -7.04 0.76
N HIS A 86 4.50 -6.24 0.76
CA HIS A 86 3.23 -6.63 1.36
C HIS A 86 2.60 -7.84 0.67
N ALA A 87 2.60 -7.86 -0.66
CA ALA A 87 2.08 -8.99 -1.44
C ALA A 87 2.82 -10.29 -1.11
N VAL A 88 4.14 -10.29 -1.20
CA VAL A 88 4.99 -11.46 -0.93
C VAL A 88 4.88 -11.93 0.51
N ALA A 89 5.06 -11.01 1.48
CA ALA A 89 5.09 -11.37 2.90
C ALA A 89 3.76 -11.93 3.42
N ASN A 90 2.65 -11.60 2.76
CA ASN A 90 1.31 -12.05 3.16
C ASN A 90 0.71 -13.08 2.20
N GLY A 91 1.32 -13.29 1.03
CA GLY A 91 0.80 -14.19 -0.02
C GLY A 91 -0.60 -13.78 -0.47
N VAL A 92 -0.84 -12.48 -0.69
CA VAL A 92 -2.11 -11.90 -1.16
C VAL A 92 -1.89 -10.92 -2.29
N PRO A 93 -2.83 -10.77 -3.23
CA PRO A 93 -2.77 -9.70 -4.22
C PRO A 93 -2.87 -8.33 -3.56
N VAL A 94 -2.24 -7.35 -4.22
CA VAL A 94 -2.27 -5.94 -3.80
C VAL A 94 -2.73 -5.10 -4.99
N LEU A 95 -3.67 -4.19 -4.76
CA LEU A 95 -4.11 -3.20 -5.71
C LEU A 95 -3.85 -1.81 -5.14
N SER A 96 -3.08 -0.99 -5.86
CA SER A 96 -2.89 0.42 -5.53
C SER A 96 -3.49 1.30 -6.62
N CYS A 97 -4.33 2.24 -6.19
CA CYS A 97 -4.94 3.24 -7.06
C CYS A 97 -4.41 4.61 -6.66
N ASN A 98 -3.52 5.18 -7.46
CA ASN A 98 -2.89 6.46 -7.18
C ASN A 98 -3.42 7.57 -8.09
N ARG A 99 -3.45 8.78 -7.57
CA ARG A 99 -3.77 10.01 -8.29
C ARG A 99 -2.74 10.30 -9.38
N VAL A 100 -3.15 11.03 -10.40
CA VAL A 100 -2.30 11.56 -11.49
C VAL A 100 -2.46 13.08 -11.60
N GLY A 101 -1.52 13.72 -12.27
CA GLY A 101 -1.55 15.15 -12.58
C GLY A 101 -0.87 16.02 -11.53
N HIS A 102 -0.98 17.34 -11.71
CA HIS A 102 -0.35 18.33 -10.85
C HIS A 102 -1.40 19.06 -10.00
N GLU A 103 -1.04 19.33 -8.75
CA GLU A 103 -1.79 20.22 -7.86
C GLU A 103 -0.87 21.33 -7.36
N ALA A 104 -1.24 22.57 -7.65
CA ALA A 104 -0.49 23.73 -7.20
C ALA A 104 -0.67 23.94 -5.69
N SER A 105 0.41 24.31 -5.01
CA SER A 105 0.33 24.70 -3.59
C SER A 105 -0.35 26.05 -3.43
N PRO A 106 -1.34 26.17 -2.55
CA PRO A 106 -1.95 27.48 -2.24
C PRO A 106 -1.00 28.44 -1.51
N LEU A 107 0.11 27.94 -0.98
CA LEU A 107 1.09 28.70 -0.21
C LEU A 107 2.31 29.15 -1.04
N GLY A 108 2.24 29.07 -2.37
CA GLY A 108 3.30 29.54 -3.28
C GLY A 108 4.49 28.60 -3.46
N ALA A 109 4.43 27.38 -2.90
CA ALA A 109 5.38 26.32 -3.22
C ALA A 109 5.03 25.66 -4.57
N SER A 110 5.95 24.83 -5.10
CA SER A 110 5.83 24.18 -6.41
C SER A 110 4.62 23.23 -6.54
N GLY A 111 4.00 22.85 -5.43
CA GLY A 111 2.89 21.91 -5.43
C GLY A 111 3.35 20.45 -5.47
N ILE A 112 2.49 19.56 -5.97
CA ILE A 112 2.77 18.12 -6.04
C ILE A 112 2.46 17.62 -7.45
N ASN A 113 3.39 16.86 -8.04
CA ASN A 113 3.16 16.06 -9.23
C ASN A 113 2.84 14.62 -8.81
N PHE A 114 1.55 14.24 -8.83
CA PHE A 114 1.13 12.87 -8.53
C PHE A 114 1.61 11.93 -9.62
N TRP A 115 2.35 10.90 -9.23
CA TRP A 115 3.07 10.08 -10.20
C TRP A 115 2.27 8.94 -10.84
N GLY A 116 0.97 8.78 -10.51
CA GLY A 116 0.18 7.68 -11.05
C GLY A 116 0.78 6.33 -10.70
N ASN A 117 1.18 5.57 -11.71
CA ASN A 117 1.76 4.22 -11.57
C ASN A 117 0.87 3.29 -10.73
N SER A 118 -0.44 3.45 -10.82
CA SER A 118 -1.41 2.52 -10.23
C SER A 118 -1.12 1.12 -10.73
N HIS A 119 -1.24 0.12 -9.85
CA HIS A 119 -0.87 -1.23 -10.21
C HIS A 119 -1.67 -2.29 -9.46
N VAL A 120 -1.67 -3.49 -10.04
CA VAL A 120 -2.17 -4.71 -9.44
C VAL A 120 -1.04 -5.72 -9.38
N LEU A 121 -0.79 -6.24 -8.18
CA LEU A 121 0.25 -7.23 -7.92
C LEU A 121 -0.38 -8.58 -7.55
N GLY A 122 0.22 -9.66 -8.01
CA GLY A 122 -0.09 -10.99 -7.56
C GLY A 122 0.57 -11.34 -6.21
N PRO A 123 0.24 -12.49 -5.63
CA PRO A 123 0.66 -12.88 -4.28
C PRO A 123 2.16 -13.16 -4.13
N GLN A 124 2.93 -13.16 -5.21
CA GLN A 124 4.39 -13.26 -5.22
C GLN A 124 5.06 -11.92 -5.61
N GLY A 125 4.29 -10.82 -5.62
CA GLY A 125 4.77 -9.48 -5.94
C GLY A 125 4.99 -9.24 -7.44
N GLU A 126 4.51 -10.14 -8.30
CA GLU A 126 4.50 -9.98 -9.75
C GLU A 126 3.46 -8.93 -10.18
N PHE A 127 3.78 -8.15 -11.21
CA PHE A 127 2.79 -7.24 -11.81
C PHE A 127 1.78 -8.03 -12.65
N ILE A 128 0.49 -7.86 -12.32
CA ILE A 128 -0.64 -8.34 -13.14
C ILE A 128 -1.06 -7.24 -14.11
N ALA A 129 -1.13 -6.00 -13.62
CA ALA A 129 -1.41 -4.82 -14.42
C ALA A 129 -0.71 -3.60 -13.85
N GLU A 130 -0.34 -2.65 -14.71
CA GLU A 130 0.36 -1.43 -14.34
C GLU A 130 -0.09 -0.28 -15.25
N ALA A 131 -0.32 0.90 -14.67
CA ALA A 131 -0.56 2.15 -15.38
C ALA A 131 0.71 3.01 -15.40
N GLY A 132 0.75 3.99 -16.29
CA GLY A 132 1.74 5.05 -16.31
C GLY A 132 1.33 6.26 -15.47
N THR A 133 1.74 7.44 -15.95
CA THR A 133 1.48 8.74 -15.32
C THR A 133 0.20 9.41 -15.82
N ASP A 134 -0.45 8.84 -16.85
CA ASP A 134 -1.66 9.40 -17.46
C ASP A 134 -2.93 8.82 -16.82
N PRO A 135 -4.06 9.56 -16.87
CA PRO A 135 -5.36 9.04 -16.45
C PRO A 135 -5.70 7.74 -17.20
N THR A 136 -5.87 6.65 -16.46
CA THR A 136 -6.02 5.31 -17.04
C THR A 136 -7.02 4.49 -16.25
N LEU A 137 -7.83 3.68 -16.94
CA LEU A 137 -8.65 2.64 -16.35
C LEU A 137 -7.92 1.30 -16.53
N LEU A 138 -7.48 0.69 -15.42
CA LEU A 138 -6.96 -0.68 -15.43
C LEU A 138 -8.12 -1.66 -15.22
N VAL A 139 -8.21 -2.66 -16.10
CA VAL A 139 -9.10 -3.81 -15.96
C VAL A 139 -8.27 -5.08 -16.10
N CYS A 140 -8.29 -5.92 -15.07
CA CYS A 140 -7.57 -7.19 -15.09
C CYS A 140 -8.31 -8.25 -14.26
N GLU A 141 -7.98 -9.49 -14.49
CA GLU A 141 -8.44 -10.62 -13.69
C GLU A 141 -7.45 -10.94 -12.57
N ILE A 142 -7.97 -11.22 -11.38
CA ILE A 142 -7.18 -11.65 -10.22
C ILE A 142 -7.67 -13.04 -9.80
N ASP A 143 -6.80 -14.03 -9.86
CA ASP A 143 -7.06 -15.37 -9.35
C ASP A 143 -6.79 -15.41 -7.83
N LEU A 144 -7.83 -15.29 -7.02
CA LEU A 144 -7.73 -15.34 -5.56
C LEU A 144 -7.30 -16.73 -5.05
N GLN A 145 -7.56 -17.84 -5.83
CA GLN A 145 -7.13 -19.17 -5.45
C GLN A 145 -5.60 -19.34 -5.52
N ARG A 146 -4.94 -18.53 -6.36
CA ARG A 146 -3.49 -18.51 -6.43
C ARG A 146 -2.83 -18.17 -5.09
N SER A 147 -3.46 -17.33 -4.30
CA SER A 147 -2.97 -16.98 -2.94
C SER A 147 -2.91 -18.20 -2.03
N GLU A 148 -3.93 -19.06 -2.07
CA GLU A 148 -3.95 -20.29 -1.29
C GLU A 148 -2.84 -21.25 -1.76
N HIS A 149 -2.63 -21.39 -3.06
CA HIS A 149 -1.56 -22.21 -3.63
C HIS A 149 -0.18 -21.71 -3.19
N VAL A 150 0.08 -20.38 -3.29
CA VAL A 150 1.34 -19.76 -2.88
C VAL A 150 1.60 -19.97 -1.39
N ARG A 151 0.59 -19.76 -0.54
CA ARG A 151 0.70 -19.94 0.91
C ARG A 151 0.97 -21.38 1.35
N ARG A 152 0.55 -22.37 0.56
CA ARG A 152 0.86 -23.78 0.81
C ARG A 152 2.31 -24.10 0.51
N ILE A 153 2.87 -23.54 -0.58
CA ILE A 153 4.27 -23.75 -0.98
C ILE A 153 5.22 -22.92 -0.09
N TRP A 154 4.85 -21.68 0.21
CA TRP A 154 5.59 -20.73 1.02
C TRP A 154 4.78 -20.33 2.26
N PRO A 155 4.79 -21.14 3.32
CA PRO A 155 3.90 -20.94 4.48
C PRO A 155 4.41 -19.86 5.44
N PHE A 156 4.70 -18.67 4.95
CA PHE A 156 5.28 -17.56 5.71
C PHE A 156 4.43 -17.18 6.92
N LEU A 157 3.10 -17.22 6.81
CA LEU A 157 2.20 -16.89 7.93
C LEU A 157 2.27 -17.92 9.05
N ARG A 158 2.40 -19.21 8.71
CA ARG A 158 2.51 -20.32 9.67
C ARG A 158 3.83 -20.26 10.44
N ASP A 159 4.92 -19.97 9.75
CA ASP A 159 6.27 -20.11 10.27
C ASP A 159 6.77 -18.85 11.01
N ARG A 160 5.86 -17.90 11.29
CA ARG A 160 6.17 -16.69 12.05
C ARG A 160 6.54 -17.03 13.50
N ARG A 161 7.58 -16.40 14.00
CA ARG A 161 8.01 -16.48 15.39
C ARG A 161 7.18 -15.53 16.28
N ILE A 162 5.86 -15.82 16.39
CA ILE A 162 4.91 -14.97 17.14
C ILE A 162 5.31 -14.80 18.62
N ASP A 163 6.04 -15.76 19.17
CA ASP A 163 6.63 -15.75 20.50
C ASP A 163 7.70 -14.64 20.69
N ALA A 164 8.30 -14.15 19.60
CA ALA A 164 9.40 -13.20 19.61
C ALA A 164 9.03 -11.78 19.15
N TYR A 165 7.77 -11.54 18.71
CA TYR A 165 7.37 -10.26 18.11
C TYR A 165 6.68 -9.29 19.08
N GLY A 166 6.71 -9.54 20.39
CA GLY A 166 6.04 -8.69 21.39
C GLY A 166 6.49 -7.23 21.38
N ASP A 167 7.75 -6.99 21.03
CA ASP A 167 8.34 -5.64 20.97
C ASP A 167 7.84 -4.77 19.80
N LEU A 168 7.12 -5.35 18.83
CA LEU A 168 6.47 -4.56 17.78
C LEU A 168 5.42 -3.57 18.31
N LEU A 169 4.95 -3.75 19.54
CA LEU A 169 4.03 -2.79 20.19
C LEU A 169 4.75 -1.60 20.81
N LYS A 170 6.08 -1.62 20.84
CA LYS A 170 6.90 -0.53 21.34
C LYS A 170 7.30 0.39 20.19
N ARG A 171 7.41 1.69 20.44
CA ARG A 171 7.92 2.64 19.44
C ARG A 171 9.42 2.48 19.22
N TYR A 172 10.16 2.18 20.28
CA TYR A 172 11.61 1.94 20.31
C TYR A 172 11.91 0.81 21.30
N ILE A 173 13.02 0.13 21.08
CA ILE A 173 13.58 -0.87 22.01
C ILE A 173 14.89 -0.27 22.53
N ASP A 174 14.96 0.02 23.84
CA ASP A 174 16.15 0.53 24.52
C ASP A 174 17.06 -0.63 24.97
#